data_b1ffab57c15ea295daa6904e6fa56d49
#
_entry.id   b1ffab57c15ea295daa6904e6fa56d49
#
_cell.length_a   1.000
_cell.length_b   1.000
_cell.length_c   1.000
_cell.angle_alpha   90.00
_cell.angle_beta   90.00
_cell.angle_gamma   90.00
#
_symmetry.space_group_name_H-M   'P 1'
#
loop_
_entity.id
_entity.type
_entity.pdbx_description
1 polymer ?
#
loop_
_entity_poly.entity_id
_entity_poly.type
_entity_poly.pdbx_seq_one_letter_code
_entity_poly.pdbx_strand_id
1 'polypeptide(L)'
;FTYAGTVDAYKLTSEMATTEEYAQKNEYVHSLFVADYAVTHKASWNTLNNASLIFGKGYAAGGVDYTLRAPSEGSTGTGSGNSQRGTPQSNEWDRILDKNNGYIKNWSAIYSWGQDTASNTKEGRALRGYGSARYWNSYNAMTSHSGLGFRPVLEVLNPDTMGSDRLKVVTLDLGGGKLGGSSEDIQIIVKNGGSFT
;
A
#
# COMPACT_ATOMS: atom_id res chain seq x y z
N PHE A 1 -6.89 8.28 -1.58
CA PHE A 1 -6.79 6.86 -1.25
C PHE A 1 -7.95 6.10 -1.87
N THR A 2 -7.66 5.02 -2.55
CA THR A 2 -8.66 4.10 -3.12
C THR A 2 -8.80 2.89 -2.19
N TYR A 3 -10.05 2.48 -1.91
CA TYR A 3 -10.30 1.26 -1.15
C TYR A 3 -9.95 0.03 -2.00
N ALA A 4 -8.94 -0.71 -1.57
CA ALA A 4 -8.47 -1.92 -2.26
C ALA A 4 -9.14 -3.21 -1.76
N GLY A 5 -10.08 -3.07 -0.82
CA GLY A 5 -10.79 -4.21 -0.23
C GLY A 5 -9.96 -4.96 0.80
N THR A 6 -10.44 -6.14 1.14
CA THR A 6 -9.82 -7.05 2.09
C THR A 6 -8.84 -7.97 1.36
N VAL A 7 -7.62 -8.08 1.86
CA VAL A 7 -6.58 -8.97 1.35
C VAL A 7 -6.19 -9.98 2.41
N ASP A 8 -5.74 -11.15 1.98
CA ASP A 8 -5.05 -12.12 2.80
C ASP A 8 -3.58 -12.08 2.44
N ALA A 9 -2.78 -11.39 3.26
CA ALA A 9 -1.40 -11.05 2.99
C ALA A 9 -0.60 -10.89 4.29
N TYR A 10 0.73 -10.98 4.20
CA TYR A 10 1.60 -10.66 5.32
C TYR A 10 1.93 -9.17 5.36
N LYS A 11 2.29 -8.67 6.53
CA LYS A 11 3.02 -7.42 6.73
C LYS A 11 4.25 -7.64 7.59
N LEU A 12 5.16 -6.69 7.57
CA LEU A 12 6.32 -6.67 8.45
C LEU A 12 6.14 -5.65 9.57
N THR A 13 6.72 -5.95 10.73
CA THR A 13 6.78 -5.05 11.89
C THR A 13 8.20 -4.54 12.15
N SER A 14 9.18 -5.09 11.42
CA SER A 14 10.59 -4.73 11.52
C SER A 14 11.31 -5.06 10.21
N GLU A 15 12.50 -4.51 10.07
CA GLU A 15 13.37 -4.67 8.90
C GLU A 15 13.86 -6.12 8.75
N MET A 16 13.44 -6.78 7.68
CA MET A 16 13.88 -8.13 7.35
C MET A 16 13.60 -8.51 5.90
N ALA A 17 14.39 -9.44 5.36
CA ALA A 17 14.04 -10.14 4.13
C ALA A 17 12.99 -11.20 4.42
N THR A 18 11.85 -11.14 3.74
CA THR A 18 10.73 -12.03 3.98
C THR A 18 10.91 -13.36 3.27
N THR A 19 10.75 -14.45 4.01
CA THR A 19 10.76 -15.82 3.49
C THR A 19 9.35 -16.37 3.31
N GLU A 20 9.19 -17.42 2.51
CA GLU A 20 7.90 -18.13 2.38
C GLU A 20 7.38 -18.63 3.74
N GLU A 21 8.28 -19.11 4.59
CA GLU A 21 7.91 -19.58 5.94
C GLU A 21 7.34 -18.45 6.80
N TYR A 22 7.97 -17.27 6.76
CA TYR A 22 7.45 -16.11 7.46
C TYR A 22 6.08 -15.71 6.90
N ALA A 23 5.95 -15.62 5.58
CA ALA A 23 4.71 -15.25 4.93
C ALA A 23 3.57 -16.18 5.34
N GLN A 24 3.75 -17.51 5.22
CA GLN A 24 2.75 -18.49 5.60
C GLN A 24 2.29 -18.40 7.06
N LYS A 25 3.20 -18.06 7.98
CA LYS A 25 2.89 -17.93 9.42
C LYS A 25 2.22 -16.61 9.78
N ASN A 26 2.41 -15.56 8.96
CA ASN A 26 2.01 -14.19 9.29
C ASN A 26 1.01 -13.60 8.29
N GLU A 27 0.46 -14.42 7.39
CA GLU A 27 -0.70 -14.03 6.59
C GLU A 27 -1.91 -13.80 7.48
N TYR A 28 -2.64 -12.74 7.22
CA TYR A 28 -3.89 -12.44 7.91
C TYR A 28 -4.80 -11.61 7.01
N VAL A 29 -6.09 -11.72 7.30
CA VAL A 29 -7.12 -11.01 6.55
C VAL A 29 -7.28 -9.59 7.09
N HIS A 30 -7.05 -8.59 6.25
CA HIS A 30 -7.17 -7.18 6.62
C HIS A 30 -7.59 -6.31 5.44
N SER A 31 -8.13 -5.15 5.73
CA SER A 31 -8.64 -4.21 4.71
C SER A 31 -7.73 -3.02 4.54
N LEU A 32 -7.49 -2.67 3.29
CA LEU A 32 -6.54 -1.64 2.89
C LEU A 32 -7.17 -0.57 2.01
N PHE A 33 -6.71 0.66 2.22
CA PHE A 33 -6.76 1.74 1.24
C PHE A 33 -5.35 1.95 0.72
N VAL A 34 -5.20 2.17 -0.58
CA VAL A 34 -3.92 2.51 -1.18
C VAL A 34 -3.94 3.96 -1.66
N ALA A 35 -2.87 4.70 -1.42
CA ALA A 35 -2.75 6.07 -1.90
C ALA A 35 -2.80 6.11 -3.44
N ASP A 36 -3.58 7.01 -4.03
CA ASP A 36 -3.72 7.15 -5.49
C ASP A 36 -2.45 7.65 -6.17
N TYR A 37 -1.60 8.34 -5.41
CA TYR A 37 -0.31 8.90 -5.84
C TYR A 37 0.78 8.54 -4.85
N ALA A 38 2.05 8.62 -5.28
CA ALA A 38 3.14 8.74 -4.34
C ALA A 38 2.99 10.06 -3.57
N VAL A 39 2.76 9.98 -2.26
CA VAL A 39 2.50 11.14 -1.40
C VAL A 39 3.75 11.99 -1.18
N THR A 40 4.92 11.43 -1.43
CA THR A 40 6.20 12.14 -1.46
C THR A 40 7.15 11.46 -2.44
N HIS A 41 8.13 12.22 -2.93
CA HIS A 41 9.23 11.72 -3.75
C HIS A 41 10.55 12.31 -3.27
N LYS A 42 11.68 11.82 -3.81
CA LYS A 42 13.03 12.15 -3.34
C LYS A 42 13.24 11.83 -1.85
N ALA A 43 12.54 10.83 -1.35
CA ALA A 43 12.69 10.32 0.00
C ALA A 43 13.45 8.99 -0.02
N SER A 44 14.43 8.82 0.85
CA SER A 44 15.05 7.52 1.07
C SER A 44 14.19 6.65 1.98
N TRP A 45 14.36 5.34 1.88
CA TRP A 45 13.70 4.42 2.78
C TRP A 45 14.02 4.73 4.27
N ASN A 46 15.29 5.03 4.56
CA ASN A 46 15.71 5.39 5.92
C ASN A 46 15.00 6.64 6.45
N THR A 47 14.80 7.66 5.61
CA THR A 47 14.04 8.86 6.00
C THR A 47 12.60 8.51 6.37
N LEU A 48 11.96 7.65 5.58
CA LEU A 48 10.59 7.21 5.84
C LEU A 48 10.51 6.32 7.10
N ASN A 49 11.49 5.43 7.29
CA ASN A 49 11.56 4.56 8.46
C ASN A 49 11.78 5.36 9.76
N ASN A 50 12.65 6.34 9.74
CA ASN A 50 12.86 7.25 10.89
C ASN A 50 11.61 8.06 11.24
N ALA A 51 10.72 8.29 10.28
CA ALA A 51 9.41 8.91 10.49
C ALA A 51 8.31 7.91 10.90
N SER A 52 8.65 6.63 11.12
CA SER A 52 7.74 5.51 11.41
C SER A 52 6.73 5.20 10.30
N LEU A 53 7.04 5.59 9.07
CA LEU A 53 6.13 5.43 7.92
C LEU A 53 6.27 4.08 7.22
N ILE A 54 7.36 3.33 7.47
CA ILE A 54 7.55 2.03 6.82
C ILE A 54 6.72 0.94 7.52
N PHE A 55 6.87 0.79 8.83
CA PHE A 55 6.23 -0.30 9.57
C PHE A 55 4.92 0.09 10.26
N GLY A 56 4.64 1.38 10.35
CA GLY A 56 3.34 1.86 10.77
C GLY A 56 3.36 3.05 11.73
N LYS A 57 2.44 3.96 11.45
CA LYS A 57 2.12 5.11 12.28
C LYS A 57 0.61 5.21 12.42
N GLY A 58 0.13 5.41 13.65
CA GLY A 58 -1.30 5.61 13.90
C GLY A 58 -1.85 6.80 13.11
N TYR A 59 -2.99 6.62 12.52
CA TYR A 59 -3.73 7.65 11.79
C TYR A 59 -5.22 7.47 12.05
N ALA A 60 -5.95 8.54 12.31
CA ALA A 60 -7.39 8.50 12.53
C ALA A 60 -8.10 9.49 11.60
N ALA A 61 -9.17 9.04 10.97
CA ALA A 61 -10.02 9.87 10.11
C ALA A 61 -11.45 9.34 10.08
N GLY A 62 -12.44 10.23 10.12
CA GLY A 62 -13.85 9.86 10.02
C GLY A 62 -14.34 8.90 11.13
N GLY A 63 -13.72 8.91 12.30
CA GLY A 63 -14.03 7.97 13.40
C GLY A 63 -13.50 6.55 13.20
N VAL A 64 -12.62 6.35 12.23
CA VAL A 64 -11.94 5.08 11.97
C VAL A 64 -10.46 5.20 12.29
N ASP A 65 -9.92 4.20 12.98
CA ASP A 65 -8.50 4.09 13.29
C ASP A 65 -7.79 3.26 12.23
N TYR A 66 -6.65 3.78 11.76
CA TYR A 66 -5.80 3.17 10.76
C TYR A 66 -4.36 3.09 11.22
N THR A 67 -3.62 2.18 10.62
CA THR A 67 -2.16 2.27 10.53
C THR A 67 -1.76 2.74 9.14
N LEU A 68 -1.08 3.88 9.05
CA LEU A 68 -0.47 4.37 7.82
C LEU A 68 0.94 3.79 7.74
N ARG A 69 1.25 3.07 6.66
CA ARG A 69 2.52 2.37 6.48
C ARG A 69 2.84 2.07 5.01
N ALA A 70 4.06 1.60 4.74
CA ALA A 70 4.37 0.97 3.46
C ALA A 70 3.63 -0.38 3.32
N PRO A 71 3.26 -0.80 2.11
CA PRO A 71 2.80 -2.18 1.86
C PRO A 71 3.98 -3.16 1.90
N SER A 72 3.70 -4.44 2.14
CA SER A 72 4.63 -5.51 1.81
C SER A 72 4.67 -5.73 0.28
N GLU A 73 5.84 -6.04 -0.27
CA GLU A 73 6.09 -6.07 -1.71
C GLU A 73 6.87 -7.32 -2.18
N GLY A 74 7.29 -8.15 -1.24
CA GLY A 74 8.19 -9.29 -1.49
C GLY A 74 9.67 -8.93 -1.47
N SER A 75 10.51 -9.85 -1.02
CA SER A 75 11.98 -9.68 -0.90
C SER A 75 12.73 -9.92 -2.21
N THR A 76 12.08 -10.48 -3.21
CA THR A 76 12.66 -10.80 -4.53
C THR A 76 11.63 -10.60 -5.62
N GLY A 77 12.05 -10.11 -6.78
CA GLY A 77 11.20 -10.05 -7.98
C GLY A 77 11.29 -11.32 -8.81
N THR A 78 10.16 -11.80 -9.31
CA THR A 78 10.08 -12.94 -10.25
C THR A 78 9.25 -12.57 -11.46
N GLY A 79 9.56 -13.18 -12.60
CA GLY A 79 8.88 -12.86 -13.88
C GLY A 79 9.42 -11.60 -14.53
N SER A 80 8.71 -11.09 -15.51
CA SER A 80 9.09 -9.89 -16.26
C SER A 80 7.87 -9.09 -16.73
N GLY A 81 8.07 -7.80 -17.01
CA GLY A 81 7.03 -6.91 -17.53
C GLY A 81 5.80 -6.86 -16.63
N ASN A 82 4.61 -6.92 -17.22
CA ASN A 82 3.34 -6.84 -16.52
C ASN A 82 2.98 -8.10 -15.71
N SER A 83 3.72 -9.21 -15.87
CA SER A 83 3.55 -10.43 -15.09
C SER A 83 4.50 -10.53 -13.90
N GLN A 84 5.38 -9.55 -13.71
CA GLN A 84 6.32 -9.54 -12.61
C GLN A 84 5.61 -9.51 -11.25
N ARG A 85 6.14 -10.28 -10.30
CA ARG A 85 5.62 -10.36 -8.93
C ARG A 85 6.73 -10.28 -7.92
N GLY A 86 6.38 -9.89 -6.71
CA GLY A 86 7.23 -10.07 -5.53
C GLY A 86 7.13 -11.50 -5.00
N THR A 87 8.20 -11.98 -4.38
CA THR A 87 8.20 -13.26 -3.66
C THR A 87 8.57 -13.00 -2.20
N PRO A 88 7.77 -13.47 -1.23
CA PRO A 88 6.52 -14.25 -1.35
C PRO A 88 5.40 -13.52 -2.08
N GLN A 89 4.56 -14.27 -2.81
CA GLN A 89 3.43 -13.72 -3.56
C GLN A 89 2.24 -13.32 -2.67
N SER A 90 2.23 -13.72 -1.42
CA SER A 90 1.27 -13.26 -0.42
C SER A 90 1.60 -11.86 0.13
N ASN A 91 2.43 -11.09 -0.57
CA ASN A 91 2.62 -9.68 -0.29
C ASN A 91 1.37 -8.85 -0.65
N GLU A 92 1.17 -7.75 0.06
CA GLU A 92 -0.02 -6.90 -0.09
C GLU A 92 -0.12 -6.27 -1.48
N TRP A 93 1.01 -5.82 -2.05
CA TRP A 93 1.02 -5.16 -3.35
C TRP A 93 0.47 -6.07 -4.45
N ASP A 94 0.93 -7.31 -4.51
CA ASP A 94 0.44 -8.27 -5.50
C ASP A 94 -1.01 -8.68 -5.22
N ARG A 95 -1.41 -8.87 -3.96
CA ARG A 95 -2.80 -9.17 -3.60
C ARG A 95 -3.77 -8.06 -4.00
N ILE A 96 -3.37 -6.80 -3.86
CA ILE A 96 -4.15 -5.64 -4.33
C ILE A 96 -4.32 -5.69 -5.86
N LEU A 97 -3.23 -5.88 -6.60
CA LEU A 97 -3.25 -5.92 -8.07
C LEU A 97 -3.97 -7.16 -8.62
N ASP A 98 -3.96 -8.27 -7.89
CA ASP A 98 -4.68 -9.49 -8.28
C ASP A 98 -6.20 -9.31 -8.18
N LYS A 99 -6.67 -8.47 -7.28
CA LYS A 99 -8.08 -8.09 -7.23
C LYS A 99 -8.47 -7.16 -8.35
N ASN A 100 -7.68 -6.10 -8.57
CA ASN A 100 -7.91 -5.14 -9.64
C ASN A 100 -6.62 -4.36 -9.94
N ASN A 101 -6.16 -4.46 -11.18
CA ASN A 101 -4.96 -3.72 -11.63
C ASN A 101 -5.11 -2.19 -11.54
N GLY A 102 -6.34 -1.68 -11.53
CA GLY A 102 -6.62 -0.25 -11.42
C GLY A 102 -6.54 0.31 -9.99
N TYR A 103 -6.38 -0.53 -8.96
CA TYR A 103 -6.25 -0.03 -7.59
C TYR A 103 -4.93 0.71 -7.32
N ILE A 104 -3.86 0.36 -8.06
CA ILE A 104 -2.60 1.08 -7.99
C ILE A 104 -2.48 1.99 -9.20
N LYS A 105 -2.81 3.26 -9.01
CA LYS A 105 -2.83 4.30 -10.04
C LYS A 105 -1.50 5.07 -10.08
N ASN A 106 -1.25 5.80 -11.17
CA ASN A 106 -0.16 6.77 -11.28
C ASN A 106 1.24 6.20 -10.88
N TRP A 107 1.49 4.97 -11.27
CA TRP A 107 2.75 4.25 -10.97
C TRP A 107 3.88 4.60 -11.96
N SER A 108 3.56 5.23 -13.10
CA SER A 108 4.54 5.50 -14.15
C SER A 108 5.64 6.46 -13.70
N ALA A 109 6.88 6.12 -14.02
CA ALA A 109 8.08 6.90 -13.74
C ALA A 109 8.39 7.16 -12.25
N ILE A 110 7.70 6.47 -11.34
CA ILE A 110 7.97 6.56 -9.91
C ILE A 110 7.86 5.20 -9.23
N TYR A 111 8.88 4.81 -8.48
CA TYR A 111 8.84 3.67 -7.57
C TYR A 111 8.16 4.03 -6.27
N SER A 112 7.59 3.04 -5.61
CA SER A 112 7.13 3.13 -4.23
C SER A 112 7.96 2.21 -3.34
N TRP A 113 8.46 2.72 -2.22
CA TRP A 113 9.15 1.94 -1.20
C TRP A 113 8.20 0.99 -0.47
N GLY A 114 8.58 -0.28 -0.37
CA GLY A 114 7.91 -1.30 0.43
C GLY A 114 8.58 -1.57 1.78
N GLN A 115 8.03 -2.56 2.51
CA GLN A 115 8.55 -2.97 3.81
C GLN A 115 9.75 -3.91 3.72
N ASP A 116 9.82 -4.73 2.65
CA ASP A 116 10.73 -5.87 2.57
C ASP A 116 12.16 -5.44 2.29
N THR A 117 13.10 -6.08 2.99
CA THR A 117 14.52 -6.06 2.63
C THR A 117 14.73 -7.00 1.43
N ALA A 118 15.50 -6.58 0.44
CA ALA A 118 15.83 -7.42 -0.69
C ALA A 118 16.65 -8.64 -0.26
N SER A 119 16.31 -9.83 -0.77
CA SER A 119 16.95 -11.08 -0.34
C SER A 119 18.42 -11.20 -0.76
N ASN A 120 18.84 -10.43 -1.77
CA ASN A 120 20.19 -10.47 -2.33
C ASN A 120 21.16 -9.46 -1.67
N THR A 121 20.68 -8.54 -0.84
CA THR A 121 21.52 -7.55 -0.16
C THR A 121 20.84 -6.99 1.10
N LYS A 122 21.61 -6.85 2.15
CA LYS A 122 21.11 -6.31 3.43
C LYS A 122 20.74 -4.82 3.34
N GLU A 123 21.37 -4.09 2.44
CA GLU A 123 21.14 -2.66 2.24
C GLU A 123 19.96 -2.37 1.30
N GLY A 124 19.55 -3.35 0.50
CA GLY A 124 18.48 -3.21 -0.49
C GLY A 124 17.09 -3.23 0.15
N ARG A 125 16.20 -2.40 -0.35
CA ARG A 125 14.78 -2.38 0.02
C ARG A 125 13.93 -2.53 -1.22
N ALA A 126 12.86 -3.30 -1.11
CA ALA A 126 11.93 -3.55 -2.19
C ALA A 126 11.23 -2.28 -2.66
N LEU A 127 10.96 -2.24 -3.94
CA LEU A 127 10.28 -1.15 -4.63
C LEU A 127 9.35 -1.70 -5.70
N ARG A 128 8.20 -1.07 -5.86
CA ARG A 128 7.26 -1.42 -6.93
C ARG A 128 6.87 -0.19 -7.76
N GLY A 129 6.45 -0.45 -9.00
CA GLY A 129 6.00 0.61 -9.90
C GLY A 129 7.06 0.99 -10.95
N TYR A 130 7.03 2.24 -11.45
CA TYR A 130 7.92 2.83 -12.45
C TYR A 130 7.65 2.37 -13.88
N GLY A 131 8.05 1.16 -14.27
CA GLY A 131 7.88 0.62 -15.62
C GLY A 131 6.51 -0.04 -15.86
N SER A 132 5.92 -0.60 -14.82
CA SER A 132 4.56 -1.10 -14.77
C SER A 132 4.09 -1.13 -13.31
N ALA A 133 2.79 -1.25 -13.06
CA ALA A 133 2.29 -1.39 -11.69
C ALA A 133 2.91 -2.60 -10.95
N ARG A 134 3.26 -3.65 -11.69
CA ARG A 134 3.84 -4.88 -11.15
C ARG A 134 5.36 -4.91 -11.11
N TYR A 135 6.04 -3.92 -11.68
CA TYR A 135 7.50 -3.93 -11.75
C TYR A 135 8.10 -3.93 -10.35
N TRP A 136 8.99 -4.89 -10.10
CA TRP A 136 9.73 -5.03 -8.84
C TRP A 136 11.19 -4.66 -9.04
N ASN A 137 11.76 -3.94 -8.10
CA ASN A 137 13.18 -3.60 -8.07
C ASN A 137 13.63 -3.47 -6.61
N SER A 138 14.92 -3.24 -6.40
CA SER A 138 15.47 -2.90 -5.08
C SER A 138 16.55 -1.82 -5.22
N TYR A 139 16.59 -0.92 -4.24
CA TYR A 139 17.63 0.09 -4.10
C TYR A 139 18.16 0.12 -2.67
N ASN A 140 19.39 0.64 -2.52
CA ASN A 140 19.94 0.86 -1.19
C ASN A 140 19.03 1.79 -0.37
N ALA A 141 18.82 1.47 0.90
CA ALA A 141 17.92 2.19 1.81
C ALA A 141 18.24 3.69 1.98
N MET A 142 19.47 4.10 1.67
CA MET A 142 19.89 5.51 1.72
C MET A 142 19.65 6.26 0.40
N THR A 143 19.30 5.54 -0.68
CA THR A 143 19.17 6.17 -2.00
C THR A 143 17.96 7.10 -2.04
N SER A 144 18.16 8.29 -2.63
CA SER A 144 17.13 9.30 -2.82
C SER A 144 17.31 9.98 -4.18
N HIS A 145 16.31 9.88 -5.04
CA HIS A 145 16.22 10.63 -6.31
C HIS A 145 14.76 10.79 -6.75
N SER A 146 14.52 11.55 -7.81
CA SER A 146 13.15 11.92 -8.25
C SER A 146 12.23 10.76 -8.61
N GLY A 147 12.78 9.61 -9.01
CA GLY A 147 12.01 8.40 -9.31
C GLY A 147 11.73 7.51 -8.09
N LEU A 148 12.15 7.91 -6.89
CA LEU A 148 11.88 7.17 -5.65
C LEU A 148 10.86 7.92 -4.81
N GLY A 149 9.75 7.28 -4.54
CA GLY A 149 8.63 7.86 -3.82
C GLY A 149 8.08 6.93 -2.74
N PHE A 150 7.00 7.36 -2.13
CA PHE A 150 6.30 6.64 -1.09
C PHE A 150 4.80 6.64 -1.36
N ARG A 151 4.24 5.46 -1.53
CA ARG A 151 2.81 5.21 -1.68
C ARG A 151 2.35 4.39 -0.48
N PRO A 152 1.84 5.05 0.57
CA PRO A 152 1.36 4.33 1.74
C PRO A 152 0.07 3.58 1.47
N VAL A 153 -0.16 2.60 2.33
CA VAL A 153 -1.48 2.02 2.58
C VAL A 153 -2.01 2.48 3.93
N LEU A 154 -3.33 2.53 4.05
CA LEU A 154 -4.03 2.64 5.33
C LEU A 154 -4.64 1.29 5.65
N GLU A 155 -4.16 0.64 6.68
CA GLU A 155 -4.74 -0.58 7.22
C GLU A 155 -5.78 -0.22 8.28
N VAL A 156 -6.98 -0.75 8.14
CA VAL A 156 -8.07 -0.53 9.10
C VAL A 156 -7.83 -1.39 10.34
N LEU A 157 -7.76 -0.77 11.52
CA LEU A 157 -7.41 -1.46 12.76
C LEU A 157 -8.58 -2.15 13.46
N ASN A 158 -9.81 -1.77 13.13
CA ASN A 158 -11.01 -2.32 13.76
C ASN A 158 -11.81 -3.16 12.73
N PRO A 159 -11.35 -4.37 12.34
CA PRO A 159 -12.07 -5.21 11.39
C PRO A 159 -13.47 -5.60 11.87
N ASP A 160 -13.71 -5.68 13.18
CA ASP A 160 -15.03 -5.92 13.75
C ASP A 160 -16.02 -4.77 13.51
N THR A 161 -15.49 -3.56 13.22
CA THR A 161 -16.31 -2.43 12.78
C THR A 161 -16.61 -2.47 11.28
N MET A 162 -15.94 -3.35 10.53
CA MET A 162 -16.13 -3.58 9.08
C MET A 162 -17.09 -4.74 8.77
N GLY A 163 -17.75 -5.29 9.77
CA GLY A 163 -18.87 -6.21 9.53
C GLY A 163 -19.90 -5.54 8.62
N SER A 164 -20.61 -6.34 7.82
CA SER A 164 -21.57 -5.90 6.79
C SER A 164 -22.56 -4.83 7.24
N ASP A 165 -22.71 -4.64 8.53
CA ASP A 165 -23.69 -3.74 9.14
C ASP A 165 -23.08 -2.47 9.76
N ARG A 166 -21.76 -2.32 9.80
CA ARG A 166 -21.13 -1.24 10.59
C ARG A 166 -20.29 -0.23 9.80
N LEU A 167 -19.70 -0.65 8.67
CA LEU A 167 -19.01 0.26 7.75
C LEU A 167 -19.55 0.06 6.34
N LYS A 168 -19.86 1.16 5.67
CA LYS A 168 -20.25 1.14 4.26
C LYS A 168 -19.29 2.01 3.47
N VAL A 169 -18.87 1.52 2.32
CA VAL A 169 -18.22 2.37 1.32
C VAL A 169 -19.34 3.11 0.60
N VAL A 170 -19.35 4.43 0.75
CA VAL A 170 -20.24 5.31 0.02
C VAL A 170 -19.45 5.96 -1.09
N THR A 171 -19.90 5.80 -2.32
CA THR A 171 -19.36 6.51 -3.46
C THR A 171 -20.16 7.80 -3.63
N LEU A 172 -19.48 8.92 -3.51
CA LEU A 172 -20.06 10.23 -3.88
C LEU A 172 -19.82 10.43 -5.37
N ASP A 173 -20.86 10.27 -6.15
CA ASP A 173 -20.86 10.61 -7.57
C ASP A 173 -20.81 12.13 -7.71
N LEU A 174 -19.77 12.64 -8.34
CA LEU A 174 -19.63 14.07 -8.60
C LEU A 174 -20.53 14.59 -9.73
N GLY A 175 -21.31 13.71 -10.37
CA GLY A 175 -22.27 14.08 -11.42
C GLY A 175 -21.62 14.85 -12.58
N GLY A 176 -20.36 14.57 -12.90
CA GLY A 176 -19.57 15.30 -13.88
C GLY A 176 -18.90 16.57 -13.35
N GLY A 177 -19.06 16.88 -12.05
CA GLY A 177 -18.36 17.96 -11.37
C GLY A 177 -16.89 17.61 -11.07
N LYS A 178 -16.19 18.53 -10.41
CA LYS A 178 -14.81 18.35 -9.95
C LYS A 178 -14.67 18.74 -8.49
N LEU A 179 -13.93 17.93 -7.73
CA LEU A 179 -13.50 18.27 -6.38
C LEU A 179 -11.97 18.21 -6.30
N GLY A 180 -11.35 19.30 -5.87
CA GLY A 180 -9.87 19.38 -5.78
C GLY A 180 -9.16 19.21 -7.14
N GLY A 181 -9.87 19.48 -8.26
CA GLY A 181 -9.34 19.31 -9.62
C GLY A 181 -9.54 17.90 -10.22
N SER A 182 -10.00 16.93 -9.44
CA SER A 182 -10.35 15.59 -9.90
C SER A 182 -11.83 15.49 -10.26
N SER A 183 -12.13 14.80 -11.36
CA SER A 183 -13.49 14.40 -11.76
C SER A 183 -13.84 12.96 -11.35
N GLU A 184 -12.95 12.28 -10.62
CA GLU A 184 -13.21 10.92 -10.13
C GLU A 184 -14.16 10.96 -8.94
N ASP A 185 -15.07 9.97 -8.89
CA ASP A 185 -15.97 9.79 -7.76
C ASP A 185 -15.19 9.55 -6.46
N ILE A 186 -15.69 10.09 -5.37
CA ILE A 186 -15.04 9.98 -4.07
C ILE A 186 -15.61 8.78 -3.32
N GLN A 187 -14.74 7.86 -2.92
CA GLN A 187 -15.11 6.77 -2.03
C GLN A 187 -14.83 7.17 -0.57
N ILE A 188 -15.87 7.11 0.24
CA ILE A 188 -15.80 7.42 1.66
C ILE A 188 -16.26 6.21 2.44
N ILE A 189 -15.52 5.83 3.49
CA ILE A 189 -16.05 4.90 4.48
C ILE A 189 -16.85 5.69 5.50
N VAL A 190 -18.08 5.24 5.72
CA VAL A 190 -18.95 5.77 6.75
C VAL A 190 -19.33 4.67 7.73
N LYS A 191 -19.29 5.00 9.02
CA LYS A 191 -19.85 4.16 10.05
C LYS A 191 -21.37 4.15 9.88
N ASN A 192 -22.00 2.96 9.96
CA ASN A 192 -23.45 2.86 9.89
C ASN A 192 -24.10 3.73 10.99
N GLY A 193 -24.94 4.66 10.61
CA GLY A 193 -25.56 5.66 11.52
C GLY A 193 -24.70 6.91 11.77
N GLY A 194 -23.52 7.06 11.14
CA GLY A 194 -22.74 8.30 11.15
C GLY A 194 -23.33 9.34 10.19
N SER A 195 -23.25 10.61 10.58
CA SER A 195 -23.58 11.75 9.72
C SER A 195 -22.31 12.36 9.14
N PHE A 196 -22.42 12.89 7.94
CA PHE A 196 -21.40 13.78 7.38
C PHE A 196 -21.52 15.14 8.06
N THR A 197 -20.49 15.57 8.76
CA THR A 197 -20.34 16.94 9.26
C THR A 197 -19.12 17.58 8.64
#